data_163c2c8ccb272a1704b26dd8332c36bb
#
_entry.id   163c2c8ccb272a1704b26dd8332c36bb
#
_cell.length_a   1.000
_cell.length_b   1.000
_cell.length_c   1.000
_cell.angle_alpha   90.00
_cell.angle_beta   90.00
_cell.angle_gamma   90.00
#
_symmetry.space_group_name_H-M   'P 1'
#
loop_
_entity.id
_entity.type
_entity.pdbx_description
1 polymer ?
#
loop_
_entity_poly.entity_id
_entity_poly.type
_entity_poly.pdbx_seq_one_letter_code
_entity_poly.pdbx_strand_id
1 'polypeptide(L)'
;MNKSFGSHPLPVASLGAATRAVGVVPGRDLVRARTLANGLRVLIWPVHDIPNVALYNWVRAGSRNEAPGITGLAHFFEHMMFNGTARRQPGEFDRLMEAQGGANNAFTSDDVTVYQDWFPRTALDLVLDLESDRIADLAFVPQVIESERGVVASERRLRVDDNNQGLLSEQVQASAFVAHAYRFPTIGWPSDIQSWRIEDLQRFFKTYYAPNNLTLILAGDVVPEEAFALVERHFGPIPRQQPAELLRAREPEQLGERRVLLRRKAQTPLLQYAFKAPAAADPRGPAVSLLLSTLVEGDSSRLHRALVEEKRLAVEVGGHWHEGFDPGLLWLYLTLPQGSDVEEVQRALDLELSDVAAHGVTDAELVRAKNMTAAGFWRKLATIDGKAQLLGEYEVFHGDWLKLFDAPAQFEKVTPAQLQMVASEILDRRRRTVGVLVPEDSEA
;
A
#
# COMPACT_ATOMS: atom_id res chain seq x y z
N MET A 1 43.68 -32.66 -35.79
CA MET A 1 43.90 -32.88 -34.36
C MET A 1 42.69 -32.33 -33.63
N ASN A 2 41.70 -33.19 -33.37
CA ASN A 2 40.48 -32.84 -32.62
C ASN A 2 40.79 -33.01 -31.12
N LYS A 3 40.65 -31.95 -30.34
CA LYS A 3 40.60 -32.03 -28.87
C LYS A 3 39.14 -31.87 -28.45
N SER A 4 38.56 -32.98 -28.00
CA SER A 4 37.27 -33.05 -27.31
C SER A 4 37.40 -32.40 -25.93
N PHE A 5 36.56 -31.37 -25.67
CA PHE A 5 36.36 -30.85 -24.30
C PHE A 5 35.35 -31.74 -23.58
N GLY A 6 35.83 -32.48 -22.59
CA GLY A 6 34.99 -33.24 -21.70
C GLY A 6 34.23 -32.28 -20.73
N SER A 7 32.91 -32.36 -20.75
CA SER A 7 32.03 -31.72 -19.77
C SER A 7 32.07 -32.54 -18.46
N HIS A 8 32.74 -32.01 -17.44
CA HIS A 8 32.57 -32.51 -16.07
C HIS A 8 31.36 -31.80 -15.47
N PRO A 9 30.35 -32.53 -14.95
CA PRO A 9 29.30 -31.90 -14.17
C PRO A 9 29.90 -31.45 -12.81
N LEU A 10 29.66 -30.19 -12.47
CA LEU A 10 29.97 -29.66 -11.15
C LEU A 10 29.17 -30.42 -10.09
N PRO A 11 29.76 -30.79 -8.95
CA PRO A 11 29.01 -31.45 -7.90
C PRO A 11 27.97 -30.49 -7.32
N VAL A 12 26.68 -30.89 -7.35
CA VAL A 12 25.62 -30.25 -6.62
C VAL A 12 25.93 -30.45 -5.13
N ALA A 13 26.49 -29.42 -4.51
CA ALA A 13 26.63 -29.39 -3.07
C ALA A 13 25.25 -29.51 -2.44
N SER A 14 25.00 -30.58 -1.68
CA SER A 14 23.85 -30.70 -0.81
C SER A 14 23.84 -29.46 0.12
N LEU A 15 22.91 -28.59 -0.06
CA LEU A 15 22.62 -27.48 0.87
C LEU A 15 22.16 -28.14 2.19
N GLY A 16 23.10 -28.46 3.04
CA GLY A 16 22.83 -28.79 4.44
C GLY A 16 21.99 -27.65 5.02
N ALA A 17 20.97 -27.99 5.80
CA ALA A 17 20.16 -27.07 6.56
C ALA A 17 21.03 -26.22 7.49
N ALA A 18 21.65 -25.18 6.94
CA ALA A 18 22.22 -24.12 7.74
C ALA A 18 21.04 -23.44 8.40
N THR A 19 20.88 -23.60 9.71
CA THR A 19 20.05 -22.71 10.53
C THR A 19 20.51 -21.29 10.25
N ARG A 20 19.79 -20.60 9.33
CA ARG A 20 20.05 -19.19 9.05
C ARG A 20 19.77 -18.44 10.34
N ALA A 21 20.79 -17.79 10.89
CA ALA A 21 20.57 -16.80 11.93
C ALA A 21 19.62 -15.75 11.33
N VAL A 22 18.41 -15.66 11.86
CA VAL A 22 17.48 -14.58 11.51
C VAL A 22 18.20 -13.29 11.84
N GLY A 23 18.48 -12.47 10.83
CA GLY A 23 19.18 -11.21 11.03
C GLY A 23 18.39 -10.34 12.00
N VAL A 24 19.06 -9.86 13.05
CA VAL A 24 18.47 -8.87 13.95
C VAL A 24 18.41 -7.54 13.20
N VAL A 25 17.24 -6.91 13.14
CA VAL A 25 17.10 -5.57 12.56
C VAL A 25 17.90 -4.58 13.42
N PRO A 26 18.95 -3.94 12.86
CA PRO A 26 19.79 -3.02 13.62
C PRO A 26 19.06 -1.68 13.84
N GLY A 27 19.46 -0.95 14.88
CA GLY A 27 19.05 0.44 15.08
C GLY A 27 17.82 0.64 15.97
N ARG A 28 17.28 -0.42 16.59
CA ARG A 28 16.15 -0.30 17.52
C ARG A 28 16.40 0.73 18.63
N ASP A 29 17.58 0.71 19.23
CA ASP A 29 18.03 1.61 20.30
C ASP A 29 18.45 3.00 19.79
N LEU A 30 18.55 3.20 18.50
CA LEU A 30 18.79 4.51 17.90
C LEU A 30 17.50 5.30 17.69
N VAL A 31 16.38 4.63 17.42
CA VAL A 31 15.09 5.32 17.18
C VAL A 31 14.64 6.05 18.45
N ARG A 32 14.22 7.28 18.27
CA ARG A 32 13.64 8.14 19.31
C ARG A 32 12.22 8.49 18.95
N ALA A 33 11.33 8.42 19.92
CA ALA A 33 9.91 8.67 19.73
C ALA A 33 9.40 9.64 20.79
N ARG A 34 8.65 10.67 20.37
CA ARG A 34 8.00 11.65 21.25
C ARG A 34 6.58 11.92 20.76
N THR A 35 5.72 12.36 21.68
CA THR A 35 4.42 12.94 21.34
C THR A 35 4.41 14.35 21.88
N LEU A 36 4.19 15.34 21.00
CA LEU A 36 4.12 16.76 21.39
C LEU A 36 2.85 17.04 22.20
N ALA A 37 2.80 18.19 22.86
CA ALA A 37 1.64 18.60 23.68
C ALA A 37 0.34 18.69 22.86
N ASN A 38 0.44 19.05 21.58
CA ASN A 38 -0.70 19.10 20.65
C ASN A 38 -1.11 17.73 20.09
N GLY A 39 -0.41 16.66 20.46
CA GLY A 39 -0.71 15.29 20.07
C GLY A 39 0.01 14.78 18.84
N LEU A 40 0.86 15.58 18.19
CA LEU A 40 1.69 15.11 17.07
C LEU A 40 2.64 14.01 17.54
N ARG A 41 2.56 12.86 16.89
CA ARG A 41 3.48 11.74 17.11
C ARG A 41 4.70 11.90 16.21
N VAL A 42 5.91 11.85 16.79
CA VAL A 42 7.19 12.04 16.05
C VAL A 42 8.11 10.87 16.33
N LEU A 43 8.64 10.25 15.27
CA LEU A 43 9.67 9.23 15.35
C LEU A 43 10.88 9.66 14.53
N ILE A 44 12.07 9.46 15.09
CA ILE A 44 13.34 9.82 14.45
C ILE A 44 14.27 8.63 14.45
N TRP A 45 14.75 8.24 13.25
CA TRP A 45 15.76 7.21 13.05
C TRP A 45 17.04 7.84 12.49
N PRO A 46 18.03 8.18 13.34
CA PRO A 46 19.27 8.76 12.87
C PRO A 46 20.10 7.74 12.06
N VAL A 47 20.56 8.17 10.89
CA VAL A 47 21.44 7.41 9.98
C VAL A 47 22.41 8.40 9.33
N HIS A 48 23.70 8.33 9.65
CA HIS A 48 24.70 9.34 9.28
C HIS A 48 25.58 8.90 8.09
N ASP A 49 25.18 7.89 7.33
CA ASP A 49 25.98 7.35 6.22
C ASP A 49 26.03 8.31 5.01
N ILE A 50 24.95 9.08 4.82
CA ILE A 50 24.80 10.08 3.75
C ILE A 50 24.13 11.33 4.35
N PRO A 51 24.46 12.55 3.86
CA PRO A 51 23.96 13.81 4.43
C PRO A 51 22.54 14.16 3.97
N ASN A 52 21.66 13.18 3.88
CA ASN A 52 20.28 13.31 3.44
C ASN A 52 19.29 12.87 4.51
N VAL A 53 18.08 13.40 4.41
CA VAL A 53 16.94 13.11 5.29
C VAL A 53 15.73 12.70 4.44
N ALA A 54 15.02 11.71 4.89
CA ALA A 54 13.66 11.38 4.47
C ALA A 54 12.69 11.81 5.57
N LEU A 55 11.70 12.63 5.23
CA LEU A 55 10.61 13.04 6.10
C LEU A 55 9.30 12.49 5.54
N TYR A 56 8.56 11.74 6.36
CA TYR A 56 7.26 11.21 6.01
C TYR A 56 6.20 11.72 6.98
N ASN A 57 5.19 12.39 6.44
CA ASN A 57 4.07 12.91 7.22
C ASN A 57 2.84 12.03 6.94
N TRP A 58 2.51 11.16 7.88
CA TRP A 58 1.41 10.22 7.81
C TRP A 58 0.14 10.83 8.37
N VAL A 59 -0.83 11.12 7.52
CA VAL A 59 -2.17 11.57 7.92
C VAL A 59 -3.08 10.36 7.98
N ARG A 60 -3.74 10.12 9.13
CA ARG A 60 -4.71 9.03 9.27
C ARG A 60 -6.06 9.43 8.65
N ALA A 61 -6.04 9.66 7.34
CA ALA A 61 -7.18 9.97 6.52
C ALA A 61 -6.99 9.37 5.13
N GLY A 62 -7.95 8.59 4.69
CA GLY A 62 -8.02 7.97 3.37
C GLY A 62 -9.47 7.86 2.92
N SER A 63 -9.74 7.15 1.83
CA SER A 63 -11.10 7.03 1.28
C SER A 63 -12.09 6.39 2.26
N ARG A 64 -11.65 5.59 3.23
CA ARG A 64 -12.51 5.06 4.30
C ARG A 64 -13.19 6.14 5.16
N ASN A 65 -12.61 7.33 5.21
CA ASN A 65 -13.11 8.46 6.00
C ASN A 65 -14.15 9.30 5.27
N GLU A 66 -14.51 8.89 4.08
CA GLU A 66 -15.44 9.57 3.19
C GLU A 66 -16.86 8.99 3.29
N ALA A 67 -17.80 9.66 2.64
CA ALA A 67 -19.19 9.26 2.55
C ALA A 67 -19.71 9.51 1.14
N PRO A 68 -20.82 8.86 0.71
CA PRO A 68 -21.47 9.19 -0.55
C PRO A 68 -21.72 10.70 -0.71
N GLY A 69 -21.34 11.24 -1.87
CA GLY A 69 -21.37 12.66 -2.19
C GLY A 69 -20.06 13.41 -1.96
N ILE A 70 -19.10 12.81 -1.24
CA ILE A 70 -17.79 13.40 -0.95
C ILE A 70 -16.64 12.40 -1.15
N THR A 71 -16.83 11.34 -1.94
CA THR A 71 -15.75 10.38 -2.24
C THR A 71 -14.66 11.04 -3.08
N GLY A 72 -13.41 10.64 -2.82
CA GLY A 72 -12.20 11.18 -3.46
C GLY A 72 -11.62 12.41 -2.75
N LEU A 73 -12.18 12.87 -1.63
CA LEU A 73 -11.63 14.03 -0.92
C LEU A 73 -10.24 13.77 -0.33
N ALA A 74 -9.97 12.59 0.19
CA ALA A 74 -8.66 12.27 0.72
C ALA A 74 -7.57 12.41 -0.37
N HIS A 75 -7.83 11.85 -1.57
CA HIS A 75 -6.95 11.99 -2.72
C HIS A 75 -6.89 13.45 -3.23
N PHE A 76 -8.01 14.15 -3.23
CA PHE A 76 -8.01 15.58 -3.58
C PHE A 76 -7.12 16.40 -2.64
N PHE A 77 -7.08 16.08 -1.34
CA PHE A 77 -6.18 16.73 -0.40
C PHE A 77 -4.71 16.36 -0.61
N GLU A 78 -4.40 15.18 -1.11
CA GLU A 78 -3.04 14.86 -1.58
C GLU A 78 -2.55 15.94 -2.56
N HIS A 79 -3.37 16.29 -3.57
CA HIS A 79 -3.08 17.34 -4.53
C HIS A 79 -3.09 18.74 -3.91
N MET A 80 -4.13 19.07 -3.16
CA MET A 80 -4.32 20.42 -2.62
C MET A 80 -3.19 20.86 -1.69
N MET A 81 -2.53 19.92 -0.99
CA MET A 81 -1.45 20.23 -0.06
C MET A 81 -0.19 20.79 -0.74
N PHE A 82 -0.10 20.75 -2.06
CA PHE A 82 0.95 21.40 -2.86
C PHE A 82 0.48 22.72 -3.51
N ASN A 83 -0.81 23.08 -3.35
CA ASN A 83 -1.45 24.17 -4.04
C ASN A 83 -1.56 25.49 -3.24
N GLY A 84 -0.64 25.68 -2.29
CA GLY A 84 -0.46 26.93 -1.58
C GLY A 84 -1.14 27.00 -0.21
N THR A 85 -0.70 27.96 0.56
CA THR A 85 -1.15 28.28 1.93
C THR A 85 -1.48 29.77 2.05
N ALA A 86 -1.87 30.22 3.23
CA ALA A 86 -2.01 31.65 3.47
C ALA A 86 -0.69 32.43 3.29
N ARG A 87 0.46 31.77 3.47
CA ARG A 87 1.80 32.39 3.36
C ARG A 87 2.48 32.16 2.01
N ARG A 88 2.09 31.12 1.27
CA ARG A 88 2.78 30.63 0.06
C ARG A 88 1.84 30.48 -1.11
N GLN A 89 2.32 30.86 -2.29
CA GLN A 89 1.55 30.69 -3.54
C GLN A 89 1.64 29.24 -4.06
N PRO A 90 0.67 28.81 -4.90
CA PRO A 90 0.77 27.53 -5.61
C PRO A 90 2.12 27.36 -6.33
N GLY A 91 2.72 26.14 -6.24
CA GLY A 91 4.04 25.83 -6.80
C GLY A 91 5.24 26.41 -6.05
N GLU A 92 5.02 27.20 -4.99
CA GLU A 92 6.13 27.74 -4.20
C GLU A 92 6.77 26.67 -3.31
N PHE A 93 5.99 25.70 -2.83
CA PHE A 93 6.48 24.56 -2.08
C PHE A 93 7.55 23.81 -2.89
N ASP A 94 7.21 23.39 -4.10
CA ASP A 94 8.10 22.62 -4.98
C ASP A 94 9.34 23.43 -5.33
N ARG A 95 9.17 24.69 -5.70
CA ARG A 95 10.28 25.58 -6.05
C ARG A 95 11.28 25.76 -4.89
N LEU A 96 10.80 25.87 -3.65
CA LEU A 96 11.65 25.99 -2.47
C LEU A 96 12.36 24.68 -2.16
N MET A 97 11.65 23.55 -2.30
CA MET A 97 12.19 22.19 -2.11
C MET A 97 13.31 21.91 -3.13
N GLU A 98 13.04 22.13 -4.42
CA GLU A 98 13.99 21.93 -5.51
C GLU A 98 15.23 22.84 -5.38
N ALA A 99 15.04 24.10 -4.97
CA ALA A 99 16.14 25.04 -4.76
C ALA A 99 17.14 24.56 -3.68
N GLN A 100 16.70 23.70 -2.77
CA GLN A 100 17.56 23.06 -1.76
C GLN A 100 18.08 21.69 -2.20
N GLY A 101 17.78 21.24 -3.41
CA GLY A 101 18.13 19.90 -3.91
C GLY A 101 17.24 18.81 -3.34
N GLY A 102 16.07 19.15 -2.83
CA GLY A 102 15.06 18.22 -2.36
C GLY A 102 14.09 17.77 -3.46
N ALA A 103 13.36 16.73 -3.17
CA ALA A 103 12.25 16.21 -3.96
C ALA A 103 11.12 15.79 -3.02
N ASN A 104 9.92 15.76 -3.52
CA ASN A 104 8.74 15.33 -2.77
C ASN A 104 7.86 14.40 -3.59
N ASN A 105 6.97 13.71 -2.90
CA ASN A 105 5.88 12.92 -3.47
C ASN A 105 4.77 12.79 -2.44
N ALA A 106 3.64 12.23 -2.83
CA ALA A 106 2.59 11.82 -1.91
C ALA A 106 1.83 10.61 -2.46
N PHE A 107 1.10 9.94 -1.61
CA PHE A 107 0.12 8.93 -2.02
C PHE A 107 -1.06 8.88 -1.06
N THR A 108 -2.21 8.49 -1.58
CA THR A 108 -3.42 8.21 -0.80
C THR A 108 -3.82 6.75 -0.96
N SER A 109 -4.21 6.14 0.15
CA SER A 109 -4.82 4.82 0.21
C SER A 109 -6.22 4.87 0.79
N ASP A 110 -6.80 3.70 1.03
CA ASP A 110 -8.07 3.63 1.74
C ASP A 110 -7.99 4.18 3.18
N ASP A 111 -6.81 4.12 3.82
CA ASP A 111 -6.63 4.41 5.25
C ASP A 111 -5.85 5.67 5.57
N VAL A 112 -4.90 6.04 4.71
CA VAL A 112 -3.94 7.12 4.98
C VAL A 112 -3.65 7.93 3.73
N THR A 113 -3.26 9.20 3.95
CA THR A 113 -2.54 10.02 2.97
C THR A 113 -1.15 10.30 3.53
N VAL A 114 -0.12 10.06 2.74
CA VAL A 114 1.28 10.19 3.18
C VAL A 114 2.02 11.14 2.26
N TYR A 115 2.64 12.14 2.85
CA TYR A 115 3.51 13.10 2.17
C TYR A 115 4.95 12.71 2.44
N GLN A 116 5.78 12.74 1.42
CA GLN A 116 7.14 12.20 1.43
C GLN A 116 8.09 13.25 0.89
N ASP A 117 9.12 13.59 1.65
CA ASP A 117 10.15 14.53 1.26
C ASP A 117 11.52 13.91 1.41
N TRP A 118 12.40 14.17 0.45
CA TRP A 118 13.80 13.77 0.46
C TRP A 118 14.67 14.99 0.21
N PHE A 119 15.61 15.29 1.11
CA PHE A 119 16.36 16.53 1.04
C PHE A 119 17.71 16.44 1.77
N PRO A 120 18.69 17.29 1.42
CA PRO A 120 19.93 17.43 2.19
C PRO A 120 19.64 17.91 3.61
N ARG A 121 20.38 17.39 4.61
CA ARG A 121 20.17 17.73 6.03
C ARG A 121 20.12 19.23 6.32
N THR A 122 20.81 20.05 5.50
CA THR A 122 20.84 21.51 5.64
C THR A 122 19.49 22.17 5.39
N ALA A 123 18.57 21.49 4.69
CA ALA A 123 17.24 21.99 4.40
C ALA A 123 16.20 21.61 5.46
N LEU A 124 16.56 20.86 6.52
CA LEU A 124 15.63 20.34 7.51
C LEU A 124 14.71 21.41 8.11
N ASP A 125 15.25 22.57 8.46
CA ASP A 125 14.48 23.67 9.05
C ASP A 125 13.44 24.23 8.07
N LEU A 126 13.85 24.44 6.81
CA LEU A 126 12.94 24.89 5.75
C LEU A 126 11.84 23.88 5.48
N VAL A 127 12.19 22.58 5.36
CA VAL A 127 11.20 21.53 5.06
C VAL A 127 10.18 21.39 6.19
N LEU A 128 10.61 21.49 7.44
CA LEU A 128 9.68 21.50 8.58
C LEU A 128 8.78 22.74 8.59
N ASP A 129 9.28 23.92 8.14
CA ASP A 129 8.44 25.10 7.95
C ASP A 129 7.42 24.93 6.82
N LEU A 130 7.82 24.31 5.70
CA LEU A 130 6.91 24.00 4.58
C LEU A 130 5.82 23.03 5.01
N GLU A 131 6.20 21.93 5.67
CA GLU A 131 5.28 20.89 6.14
C GLU A 131 4.29 21.40 7.18
N SER A 132 4.77 22.16 8.16
CA SER A 132 3.90 22.72 9.20
C SER A 132 2.94 23.77 8.66
N ASP A 133 3.38 24.56 7.69
CA ASP A 133 2.56 25.60 7.06
C ASP A 133 1.35 25.02 6.34
N ARG A 134 1.52 23.97 5.54
CA ARG A 134 0.40 23.34 4.83
C ARG A 134 -0.58 22.62 5.76
N ILE A 135 -0.12 22.14 6.92
CA ILE A 135 -0.99 21.57 7.96
C ILE A 135 -1.73 22.66 8.73
N ALA A 136 -1.09 23.81 8.98
CA ALA A 136 -1.68 24.88 9.76
C ALA A 136 -2.72 25.69 8.97
N ASP A 137 -2.44 26.02 7.70
CA ASP A 137 -3.10 27.15 7.04
C ASP A 137 -3.23 26.98 5.51
N LEU A 138 -3.69 25.78 5.10
CA LEU A 138 -3.95 25.48 3.69
C LEU A 138 -4.92 26.48 3.07
N ALA A 139 -4.62 26.96 1.86
CA ALA A 139 -5.45 27.94 1.16
C ALA A 139 -6.61 27.25 0.39
N PHE A 140 -7.83 27.74 0.59
CA PHE A 140 -9.03 27.29 -0.12
C PHE A 140 -9.45 28.32 -1.17
N VAL A 141 -8.63 28.52 -2.20
CA VAL A 141 -8.87 29.47 -3.28
C VAL A 141 -9.78 28.84 -4.35
N PRO A 142 -10.99 29.39 -4.63
CA PRO A 142 -11.95 28.74 -5.54
C PRO A 142 -11.38 28.40 -6.91
N GLN A 143 -10.57 29.28 -7.51
CA GLN A 143 -9.97 29.06 -8.83
C GLN A 143 -8.95 27.90 -8.82
N VAL A 144 -8.17 27.76 -7.74
CA VAL A 144 -7.22 26.67 -7.56
C VAL A 144 -7.95 25.34 -7.36
N ILE A 145 -8.99 25.34 -6.52
CA ILE A 145 -9.85 24.17 -6.29
C ILE A 145 -10.46 23.67 -7.59
N GLU A 146 -11.00 24.59 -8.42
CA GLU A 146 -11.62 24.20 -9.69
C GLU A 146 -10.61 23.69 -10.71
N SER A 147 -9.42 24.29 -10.76
CA SER A 147 -8.31 23.79 -11.60
C SER A 147 -7.90 22.38 -11.18
N GLU A 148 -7.71 22.15 -9.89
CA GLU A 148 -7.26 20.86 -9.35
C GLU A 148 -8.33 19.78 -9.47
N ARG A 149 -9.62 20.13 -9.34
CA ARG A 149 -10.74 19.25 -9.68
C ARG A 149 -10.63 18.71 -11.11
N GLY A 150 -10.26 19.57 -12.06
CA GLY A 150 -10.03 19.19 -13.46
C GLY A 150 -8.85 18.21 -13.61
N VAL A 151 -7.79 18.39 -12.83
CA VAL A 151 -6.64 17.48 -12.80
C VAL A 151 -7.06 16.10 -12.30
N VAL A 152 -7.70 16.03 -11.14
CA VAL A 152 -8.18 14.76 -10.56
C VAL A 152 -9.19 14.06 -11.49
N ALA A 153 -10.11 14.80 -12.12
CA ALA A 153 -11.03 14.22 -13.10
C ALA A 153 -10.32 13.66 -14.33
N SER A 154 -9.21 14.28 -14.76
CA SER A 154 -8.38 13.79 -15.86
C SER A 154 -7.58 12.57 -15.48
N GLU A 155 -7.03 12.55 -14.27
CA GLU A 155 -6.34 11.38 -13.71
C GLU A 155 -7.28 10.18 -13.56
N ARG A 156 -8.51 10.41 -13.06
CA ARG A 156 -9.51 9.36 -12.98
C ARG A 156 -9.80 8.75 -14.35
N ARG A 157 -9.95 9.55 -15.39
CA ARG A 157 -10.12 9.03 -16.76
C ARG A 157 -8.97 8.12 -17.14
N LEU A 158 -7.74 8.57 -16.93
CA LEU A 158 -6.54 7.82 -17.31
C LEU A 158 -6.38 6.52 -16.51
N ARG A 159 -6.62 6.57 -15.19
CA ARG A 159 -6.35 5.44 -14.30
C ARG A 159 -7.50 4.45 -14.18
N VAL A 160 -8.74 4.90 -14.41
CA VAL A 160 -9.94 4.09 -14.21
C VAL A 160 -10.81 4.04 -15.46
N ASP A 161 -11.37 5.18 -15.92
CA ASP A 161 -12.44 5.17 -16.92
C ASP A 161 -11.96 4.64 -18.29
N ASP A 162 -10.73 4.97 -18.69
CA ASP A 162 -10.09 4.52 -19.93
C ASP A 162 -9.11 3.35 -19.70
N ASN A 163 -9.01 2.83 -18.46
CA ASN A 163 -8.16 1.71 -18.09
C ASN A 163 -9.01 0.50 -17.69
N ASN A 164 -8.94 -0.56 -18.48
CA ASN A 164 -9.75 -1.75 -18.27
C ASN A 164 -9.45 -2.46 -16.94
N GLN A 165 -8.18 -2.52 -16.54
CA GLN A 165 -7.78 -3.12 -15.27
C GLN A 165 -8.24 -2.27 -14.07
N GLY A 166 -8.02 -0.95 -14.14
CA GLY A 166 -8.46 -0.01 -13.10
C GLY A 166 -9.98 -0.05 -12.91
N LEU A 167 -10.74 -0.01 -14.01
CA LEU A 167 -12.20 -0.10 -13.95
C LEU A 167 -12.68 -1.42 -13.35
N LEU A 168 -12.10 -2.54 -13.78
CA LEU A 168 -12.47 -3.85 -13.23
C LEU A 168 -12.17 -3.92 -11.73
N SER A 169 -11.01 -3.43 -11.30
CA SER A 169 -10.63 -3.39 -9.87
C SER A 169 -11.58 -2.54 -9.05
N GLU A 170 -11.96 -1.36 -9.54
CA GLU A 170 -12.94 -0.48 -8.87
C GLU A 170 -14.28 -1.19 -8.69
N GLN A 171 -14.80 -1.84 -9.73
CA GLN A 171 -16.08 -2.53 -9.67
C GLN A 171 -16.03 -3.77 -8.76
N VAL A 172 -14.92 -4.50 -8.76
CA VAL A 172 -14.71 -5.65 -7.86
C VAL A 172 -14.64 -5.17 -6.41
N GLN A 173 -13.88 -4.12 -6.11
CA GLN A 173 -13.76 -3.54 -4.77
C GLN A 173 -15.12 -3.05 -4.26
N ALA A 174 -15.85 -2.27 -5.06
CA ALA A 174 -17.17 -1.77 -4.73
C ALA A 174 -18.19 -2.90 -4.49
N SER A 175 -18.05 -4.03 -5.18
CA SER A 175 -18.90 -5.22 -5.01
C SER A 175 -18.44 -6.08 -3.83
N ALA A 176 -17.16 -6.10 -3.50
CA ALA A 176 -16.61 -6.88 -2.41
C ALA A 176 -17.08 -6.36 -1.04
N PHE A 177 -17.41 -5.09 -0.89
CA PHE A 177 -17.88 -4.50 0.35
C PHE A 177 -19.32 -3.97 0.20
N VAL A 178 -20.20 -4.32 1.14
CA VAL A 178 -21.59 -3.84 1.14
C VAL A 178 -21.85 -2.78 2.21
N ALA A 179 -21.10 -2.81 3.32
CA ALA A 179 -21.29 -1.90 4.43
C ALA A 179 -20.04 -1.08 4.77
N HIS A 180 -18.85 -1.66 4.61
CA HIS A 180 -17.61 -0.99 4.97
C HIS A 180 -17.22 0.06 3.93
N ALA A 181 -16.61 1.17 4.38
CA ALA A 181 -16.21 2.28 3.51
C ALA A 181 -15.08 1.92 2.51
N TYR A 182 -14.38 0.80 2.67
CA TYR A 182 -13.44 0.30 1.66
C TYR A 182 -14.09 0.00 0.30
N ARG A 183 -15.42 0.13 0.19
CA ARG A 183 -16.11 0.09 -1.10
C ARG A 183 -15.90 1.34 -1.96
N PHE A 184 -15.47 2.46 -1.37
CA PHE A 184 -15.30 3.72 -2.10
C PHE A 184 -13.94 3.74 -2.81
N PRO A 185 -13.90 4.14 -4.10
CA PRO A 185 -12.63 4.28 -4.79
C PRO A 185 -11.83 5.44 -4.22
N THR A 186 -10.54 5.25 -4.02
CA THR A 186 -9.63 6.28 -3.47
C THR A 186 -9.68 7.58 -4.29
N ILE A 187 -9.76 7.46 -5.62
CA ILE A 187 -9.86 8.63 -6.51
C ILE A 187 -11.25 9.29 -6.51
N GLY A 188 -12.26 8.65 -5.94
CA GLY A 188 -13.64 9.14 -5.86
C GLY A 188 -14.50 8.81 -7.08
N TRP A 189 -15.82 8.81 -6.89
CA TRP A 189 -16.79 8.67 -7.98
C TRP A 189 -16.86 9.94 -8.82
N PRO A 190 -17.08 9.86 -10.16
CA PRO A 190 -17.15 11.04 -11.04
C PRO A 190 -18.19 12.09 -10.61
N SER A 191 -19.35 11.65 -10.15
CA SER A 191 -20.42 12.52 -9.66
C SER A 191 -20.01 13.31 -8.42
N ASP A 192 -19.27 12.67 -7.52
CA ASP A 192 -18.83 13.27 -6.27
C ASP A 192 -17.72 14.29 -6.54
N ILE A 193 -16.73 13.93 -7.38
CA ILE A 193 -15.67 14.84 -7.82
C ILE A 193 -16.24 16.14 -8.39
N GLN A 194 -17.30 16.05 -9.18
CA GLN A 194 -17.96 17.22 -9.77
C GLN A 194 -18.76 18.04 -8.76
N SER A 195 -19.20 17.45 -7.64
CA SER A 195 -20.14 18.06 -6.72
C SER A 195 -19.54 18.56 -5.40
N TRP A 196 -18.25 18.35 -5.12
CA TRP A 196 -17.61 18.82 -3.89
C TRP A 196 -17.78 20.32 -3.70
N ARG A 197 -18.13 20.74 -2.49
CA ARG A 197 -18.27 22.12 -2.09
C ARG A 197 -17.09 22.54 -1.21
N ILE A 198 -16.81 23.84 -1.19
CA ILE A 198 -15.73 24.38 -0.34
C ILE A 198 -15.94 24.01 1.13
N GLU A 199 -17.19 24.01 1.59
CA GLU A 199 -17.53 23.63 2.96
C GLU A 199 -17.22 22.17 3.28
N ASP A 200 -17.35 21.28 2.31
CA ASP A 200 -16.98 19.85 2.46
C ASP A 200 -15.47 19.71 2.60
N LEU A 201 -14.71 20.43 1.76
CA LEU A 201 -13.25 20.46 1.82
C LEU A 201 -12.77 21.01 3.17
N GLN A 202 -13.28 22.17 3.58
CA GLN A 202 -12.90 22.80 4.86
C GLN A 202 -13.21 21.91 6.05
N ARG A 203 -14.36 21.24 6.05
CA ARG A 203 -14.75 20.29 7.09
C ARG A 203 -13.83 19.10 7.12
N PHE A 204 -13.50 18.50 5.95
CA PHE A 204 -12.59 17.36 5.87
C PHE A 204 -11.20 17.74 6.36
N PHE A 205 -10.63 18.84 5.88
CA PHE A 205 -9.34 19.35 6.33
C PHE A 205 -9.31 19.56 7.84
N LYS A 206 -10.25 20.31 8.38
CA LYS A 206 -10.36 20.59 9.82
C LYS A 206 -10.47 19.31 10.66
N THR A 207 -11.12 18.28 10.12
CA THR A 207 -11.34 17.02 10.85
C THR A 207 -10.08 16.15 10.88
N TYR A 208 -9.37 16.06 9.77
CA TYR A 208 -8.33 15.05 9.58
C TYR A 208 -6.91 15.61 9.56
N TYR A 209 -6.70 16.87 9.12
CA TYR A 209 -5.37 17.49 9.02
C TYR A 209 -5.05 18.27 10.30
N ALA A 210 -4.85 17.53 11.38
CA ALA A 210 -4.55 18.08 12.69
C ALA A 210 -3.38 17.32 13.32
N PRO A 211 -2.52 17.98 14.14
CA PRO A 211 -1.33 17.34 14.72
C PRO A 211 -1.60 16.00 15.40
N ASN A 212 -2.71 15.89 16.12
CA ASN A 212 -3.08 14.65 16.83
C ASN A 212 -3.65 13.54 15.94
N ASN A 213 -3.76 13.77 14.63
CA ASN A 213 -4.08 12.76 13.61
C ASN A 213 -2.88 12.46 12.69
N LEU A 214 -1.71 13.04 12.99
CA LEU A 214 -0.50 12.92 12.22
C LEU A 214 0.56 12.10 12.95
N THR A 215 1.39 11.41 12.16
CA THR A 215 2.63 10.80 12.60
C THR A 215 3.75 11.28 11.69
N LEU A 216 4.73 11.99 12.25
CA LEU A 216 5.89 12.52 11.53
C LEU A 216 7.08 11.58 11.73
N ILE A 217 7.65 11.11 10.64
CA ILE A 217 8.81 10.23 10.62
C ILE A 217 9.98 10.95 9.99
N LEU A 218 11.13 10.95 10.66
CA LEU A 218 12.40 11.44 10.14
C LEU A 218 13.40 10.29 10.13
N ALA A 219 14.00 9.99 8.99
CA ALA A 219 15.11 9.03 8.88
C ALA A 219 16.24 9.65 8.08
N GLY A 220 17.48 9.52 8.56
CA GLY A 220 18.65 10.06 7.88
C GLY A 220 19.59 10.84 8.79
N ASP A 221 20.36 11.77 8.19
CA ASP A 221 21.40 12.52 8.89
C ASP A 221 20.79 13.63 9.76
N VAL A 222 20.24 13.24 10.89
CA VAL A 222 19.61 14.12 11.88
C VAL A 222 20.12 13.82 13.28
N VAL A 223 20.33 14.87 14.08
CA VAL A 223 20.55 14.75 15.51
C VAL A 223 19.17 14.79 16.19
N PRO A 224 18.74 13.73 16.88
CA PRO A 224 17.36 13.63 17.37
C PRO A 224 16.91 14.82 18.23
N GLU A 225 17.74 15.30 19.16
CA GLU A 225 17.37 16.40 20.04
C GLU A 225 17.17 17.73 19.29
N GLU A 226 18.03 18.01 18.30
CA GLU A 226 17.90 19.18 17.43
C GLU A 226 16.65 19.08 16.55
N ALA A 227 16.41 17.90 15.97
CA ALA A 227 15.24 17.66 15.14
C ALA A 227 13.94 17.78 15.94
N PHE A 228 13.86 17.25 17.16
CA PHE A 228 12.70 17.45 18.05
C PHE A 228 12.48 18.93 18.39
N ALA A 229 13.54 19.70 18.65
CA ALA A 229 13.41 21.13 18.92
C ALA A 229 12.87 21.90 17.70
N LEU A 230 13.31 21.54 16.47
CA LEU A 230 12.78 22.10 15.23
C LEU A 230 11.32 21.73 15.01
N VAL A 231 10.96 20.44 15.19
CA VAL A 231 9.57 20.00 15.08
C VAL A 231 8.68 20.70 16.09
N GLU A 232 9.10 20.83 17.34
CA GLU A 232 8.36 21.58 18.37
C GLU A 232 8.18 23.05 17.97
N ARG A 233 9.21 23.70 17.40
CA ARG A 233 9.12 25.09 16.96
C ARG A 233 8.10 25.30 15.86
N HIS A 234 8.07 24.39 14.84
CA HIS A 234 7.21 24.55 13.68
C HIS A 234 5.80 24.00 13.91
N PHE A 235 5.69 22.80 14.46
CA PHE A 235 4.39 22.13 14.63
C PHE A 235 3.74 22.39 16.00
N GLY A 236 4.52 22.71 17.04
CA GLY A 236 4.00 22.94 18.40
C GLY A 236 2.90 24.02 18.48
N PRO A 237 3.00 25.14 17.74
CA PRO A 237 1.96 26.17 17.71
C PRO A 237 0.65 25.74 17.08
N ILE A 238 0.63 24.69 16.25
CA ILE A 238 -0.61 24.22 15.58
C ILE A 238 -1.53 23.57 16.62
N PRO A 239 -2.79 24.06 16.74
CA PRO A 239 -3.66 23.58 17.79
C PRO A 239 -4.14 22.15 17.54
N ARG A 240 -4.24 21.38 18.62
CA ARG A 240 -4.92 20.07 18.61
C ARG A 240 -6.38 20.26 18.24
N GLN A 241 -6.93 19.35 17.44
CA GLN A 241 -8.35 19.29 17.10
C GLN A 241 -9.05 18.14 17.86
N GLN A 242 -10.38 18.15 17.84
CA GLN A 242 -11.13 16.99 18.30
C GLN A 242 -10.80 15.78 17.40
N PRO A 243 -10.54 14.60 17.99
CA PRO A 243 -10.32 13.40 17.19
C PRO A 243 -11.50 13.14 16.26
N ALA A 244 -11.20 12.69 15.03
CA ALA A 244 -12.24 12.23 14.11
C ALA A 244 -13.06 11.09 14.74
N GLU A 245 -14.34 11.01 14.40
CA GLU A 245 -15.16 9.89 14.83
C GLU A 245 -14.62 8.58 14.27
N LEU A 246 -14.58 7.55 15.11
CA LEU A 246 -14.17 6.22 14.68
C LEU A 246 -15.19 5.66 13.68
N LEU A 247 -14.70 5.05 12.62
CA LEU A 247 -15.55 4.30 11.70
C LEU A 247 -16.19 3.13 12.45
N ARG A 248 -17.54 3.12 12.49
CA ARG A 248 -18.30 2.10 13.22
C ARG A 248 -18.82 0.99 12.32
N ALA A 249 -18.92 1.28 11.01
CA ALA A 249 -19.40 0.32 10.04
C ALA A 249 -18.43 -0.87 9.96
N ARG A 250 -18.97 -2.08 10.05
CA ARG A 250 -18.23 -3.31 9.86
C ARG A 250 -18.82 -4.08 8.69
N GLU A 251 -17.95 -4.64 7.88
CA GLU A 251 -18.38 -5.49 6.79
C GLU A 251 -18.99 -6.78 7.36
N PRO A 252 -20.23 -7.15 6.97
CA PRO A 252 -20.80 -8.43 7.36
C PRO A 252 -20.07 -9.60 6.69
N GLU A 253 -20.22 -10.80 7.26
CA GLU A 253 -19.66 -12.00 6.67
C GLU A 253 -20.24 -12.22 5.26
N GLN A 254 -19.37 -12.54 4.33
CA GLN A 254 -19.77 -12.89 2.97
C GLN A 254 -20.07 -14.39 2.89
N LEU A 255 -21.35 -14.73 2.64
CA LEU A 255 -21.85 -16.10 2.65
C LEU A 255 -21.90 -16.76 1.26
N GLY A 256 -21.57 -16.01 0.21
CA GLY A 256 -21.59 -16.50 -1.17
C GLY A 256 -20.70 -15.70 -2.10
N GLU A 257 -20.23 -16.35 -3.17
CA GLU A 257 -19.45 -15.71 -4.22
C GLU A 257 -20.22 -14.53 -4.84
N ARG A 258 -19.52 -13.43 -5.07
CA ARG A 258 -20.03 -12.28 -5.83
C ARG A 258 -19.34 -12.23 -7.18
N ARG A 259 -20.03 -11.72 -8.21
CA ARG A 259 -19.50 -11.66 -9.57
C ARG A 259 -19.72 -10.30 -10.21
N VAL A 260 -18.69 -9.83 -10.92
CA VAL A 260 -18.71 -8.65 -11.78
C VAL A 260 -18.29 -9.09 -13.17
N LEU A 261 -19.11 -8.81 -14.17
CA LEU A 261 -18.79 -9.06 -15.57
C LEU A 261 -18.85 -7.76 -16.34
N LEU A 262 -17.73 -7.36 -16.93
CA LEU A 262 -17.63 -6.20 -17.79
C LEU A 262 -17.39 -6.62 -19.24
N ARG A 263 -18.08 -5.95 -20.18
CA ARG A 263 -17.85 -6.06 -21.63
C ARG A 263 -17.35 -4.71 -22.10
N ARG A 264 -16.13 -4.69 -22.65
CA ARG A 264 -15.50 -3.46 -23.13
C ARG A 264 -14.59 -3.72 -24.32
N LYS A 265 -14.27 -2.62 -25.03
CA LYS A 265 -13.19 -2.68 -26.03
C LYS A 265 -11.88 -3.06 -25.35
N ALA A 266 -11.42 -4.26 -25.58
CA ALA A 266 -10.20 -4.83 -25.04
C ALA A 266 -9.56 -5.77 -26.06
N GLN A 267 -8.24 -5.99 -25.95
CA GLN A 267 -7.53 -6.98 -26.75
C GLN A 267 -7.56 -8.36 -26.07
N THR A 268 -7.49 -8.37 -24.75
CA THR A 268 -7.35 -9.58 -23.94
C THR A 268 -8.34 -9.55 -22.78
N PRO A 269 -8.88 -10.71 -22.37
CA PRO A 269 -9.68 -10.80 -21.16
C PRO A 269 -8.83 -10.57 -19.90
N LEU A 270 -9.48 -10.06 -18.85
CA LEU A 270 -8.91 -9.91 -17.50
C LEU A 270 -9.74 -10.72 -16.50
N LEU A 271 -9.05 -11.35 -15.57
CA LEU A 271 -9.65 -12.09 -14.47
C LEU A 271 -9.09 -11.58 -13.14
N GLN A 272 -9.96 -11.26 -12.19
CA GLN A 272 -9.57 -10.85 -10.84
C GLN A 272 -10.33 -11.63 -9.79
N TYR A 273 -9.63 -12.11 -8.76
CA TYR A 273 -10.21 -12.65 -7.55
C TYR A 273 -9.85 -11.75 -6.37
N ALA A 274 -10.85 -11.35 -5.60
CA ALA A 274 -10.68 -10.61 -4.36
C ALA A 274 -11.29 -11.42 -3.21
N PHE A 275 -10.43 -11.91 -2.32
CA PHE A 275 -10.82 -12.69 -1.14
C PHE A 275 -10.82 -11.77 0.10
N LYS A 276 -11.77 -11.99 1.01
CA LYS A 276 -11.73 -11.31 2.32
C LYS A 276 -10.48 -11.73 3.09
N ALA A 277 -9.71 -10.76 3.55
CA ALA A 277 -8.43 -10.94 4.23
C ALA A 277 -8.39 -10.14 5.54
N PRO A 278 -7.55 -10.52 6.52
CA PRO A 278 -7.47 -9.84 7.80
C PRO A 278 -6.87 -8.41 7.67
N ALA A 279 -7.01 -7.62 8.73
CA ALA A 279 -6.34 -6.32 8.87
C ALA A 279 -4.82 -6.46 9.05
N ALA A 280 -4.07 -5.38 8.82
CA ALA A 280 -2.61 -5.35 8.97
C ALA A 280 -2.13 -5.79 10.36
N ALA A 281 -2.81 -5.36 11.42
CA ALA A 281 -2.43 -5.68 12.80
C ALA A 281 -2.80 -7.12 13.24
N ASP A 282 -3.45 -7.91 12.39
CA ASP A 282 -3.82 -9.30 12.69
C ASP A 282 -2.56 -10.17 12.85
N PRO A 283 -2.45 -11.00 13.90
CA PRO A 283 -1.29 -11.85 14.13
C PRO A 283 -1.03 -12.89 13.02
N ARG A 284 -2.01 -13.16 12.15
CA ARG A 284 -1.86 -14.03 10.97
C ARG A 284 -1.17 -13.32 9.79
N GLY A 285 -0.95 -11.99 9.86
CA GLY A 285 -0.37 -11.19 8.78
C GLY A 285 0.88 -11.80 8.13
N PRO A 286 1.89 -12.26 8.90
CA PRO A 286 3.06 -12.93 8.31
C PRO A 286 2.72 -14.16 7.47
N ALA A 287 1.73 -14.96 7.87
CA ALA A 287 1.30 -16.11 7.09
C ALA A 287 0.51 -15.71 5.83
N VAL A 288 -0.26 -14.62 5.88
CA VAL A 288 -0.96 -14.06 4.70
C VAL A 288 0.05 -13.56 3.66
N SER A 289 1.05 -12.80 4.09
CA SER A 289 2.12 -12.32 3.19
C SER A 289 2.89 -13.48 2.56
N LEU A 290 3.23 -14.52 3.33
CA LEU A 290 3.91 -15.71 2.81
C LEU A 290 3.01 -16.54 1.89
N LEU A 291 1.71 -16.62 2.14
CA LEU A 291 0.76 -17.24 1.24
C LEU A 291 0.75 -16.52 -0.11
N LEU A 292 0.62 -15.19 -0.10
CA LEU A 292 0.64 -14.37 -1.31
C LEU A 292 1.96 -14.54 -2.08
N SER A 293 3.10 -14.49 -1.38
CA SER A 293 4.42 -14.71 -1.97
C SER A 293 4.55 -16.09 -2.62
N THR A 294 4.01 -17.12 -1.98
CA THR A 294 3.99 -18.48 -2.55
C THR A 294 3.17 -18.55 -3.81
N LEU A 295 2.03 -17.88 -3.83
CA LEU A 295 1.10 -17.92 -4.96
C LEU A 295 1.60 -17.15 -6.18
N VAL A 296 2.13 -15.92 -6.02
CA VAL A 296 2.32 -15.00 -7.14
C VAL A 296 3.68 -14.30 -7.23
N GLU A 297 4.56 -14.37 -6.23
CA GLU A 297 5.84 -13.64 -6.29
C GLU A 297 6.90 -14.40 -7.07
N GLY A 298 7.33 -13.81 -8.20
CA GLY A 298 8.39 -14.31 -9.09
C GLY A 298 7.97 -15.50 -9.94
N ASP A 299 8.76 -15.77 -10.98
CA ASP A 299 8.43 -16.76 -12.01
C ASP A 299 8.32 -18.20 -11.47
N SER A 300 8.97 -18.51 -10.37
CA SER A 300 8.88 -19.82 -9.69
C SER A 300 7.71 -19.93 -8.71
N SER A 301 6.82 -18.93 -8.65
CA SER A 301 5.60 -18.99 -7.83
C SER A 301 4.61 -20.01 -8.38
N ARG A 302 3.73 -20.50 -7.52
CA ARG A 302 2.83 -21.61 -7.86
C ARG A 302 1.93 -21.28 -9.06
N LEU A 303 1.27 -20.13 -9.01
CA LEU A 303 0.33 -19.75 -10.07
C LEU A 303 1.04 -19.35 -11.36
N HIS A 304 2.20 -18.67 -11.29
CA HIS A 304 2.96 -18.36 -12.50
C HIS A 304 3.40 -19.65 -13.19
N ARG A 305 4.00 -20.58 -12.47
CA ARG A 305 4.44 -21.84 -13.03
C ARG A 305 3.27 -22.64 -13.62
N ALA A 306 2.17 -22.80 -12.88
CA ALA A 306 1.04 -23.61 -13.33
C ALA A 306 0.27 -22.98 -14.49
N LEU A 307 -0.01 -21.65 -14.44
CA LEU A 307 -0.92 -21.01 -15.38
C LEU A 307 -0.20 -20.32 -16.54
N VAL A 308 1.02 -19.80 -16.34
CA VAL A 308 1.79 -19.11 -17.39
C VAL A 308 2.69 -20.09 -18.13
N GLU A 309 3.56 -20.84 -17.40
CA GLU A 309 4.57 -21.69 -18.03
C GLU A 309 4.00 -23.02 -18.53
N GLU A 310 3.33 -23.79 -17.66
CA GLU A 310 2.89 -25.16 -17.94
C GLU A 310 1.63 -25.19 -18.81
N LYS A 311 0.54 -24.55 -18.33
CA LYS A 311 -0.77 -24.59 -19.00
C LYS A 311 -0.95 -23.51 -20.06
N ARG A 312 -0.16 -22.41 -20.01
CA ARG A 312 -0.24 -21.24 -20.90
C ARG A 312 -1.65 -20.62 -20.98
N LEU A 313 -2.35 -20.62 -19.85
CA LEU A 313 -3.69 -20.07 -19.69
C LEU A 313 -3.68 -18.59 -19.27
N ALA A 314 -2.57 -18.08 -18.82
CA ALA A 314 -2.37 -16.68 -18.52
C ALA A 314 -1.08 -16.14 -19.14
N VAL A 315 -1.05 -14.84 -19.44
CA VAL A 315 0.13 -14.08 -19.86
C VAL A 315 0.88 -13.58 -18.61
N GLU A 316 0.10 -13.18 -17.61
CA GLU A 316 0.61 -12.61 -16.37
C GLU A 316 -0.29 -13.02 -15.20
N VAL A 317 0.33 -13.27 -14.06
CA VAL A 317 -0.33 -13.50 -12.77
C VAL A 317 0.32 -12.61 -11.72
N GLY A 318 -0.49 -11.93 -10.94
CA GLY A 318 -0.02 -11.11 -9.84
C GLY A 318 -1.03 -11.08 -8.70
N GLY A 319 -0.69 -10.35 -7.65
CA GLY A 319 -1.58 -10.17 -6.50
C GLY A 319 -1.01 -9.22 -5.47
N HIS A 320 -1.87 -8.79 -4.58
CA HIS A 320 -1.49 -8.01 -3.40
C HIS A 320 -2.48 -8.25 -2.28
N TRP A 321 -2.07 -7.98 -1.07
CA TRP A 321 -2.93 -7.93 0.10
C TRP A 321 -3.09 -6.49 0.55
N HIS A 322 -4.33 -6.03 0.74
CA HIS A 322 -4.62 -4.73 1.32
C HIS A 322 -4.44 -4.80 2.85
N GLU A 323 -3.30 -4.31 3.31
CA GLU A 323 -2.90 -4.24 4.72
C GLU A 323 -3.44 -2.96 5.35
N GLY A 324 -4.75 -2.94 5.64
CA GLY A 324 -5.45 -1.77 6.18
C GLY A 324 -5.70 -1.83 7.68
N PHE A 325 -6.33 -0.77 8.23
CA PHE A 325 -6.77 -0.73 9.64
C PHE A 325 -7.86 -1.75 9.94
N ASP A 326 -8.71 -2.03 8.96
CA ASP A 326 -9.79 -3.03 9.04
C ASP A 326 -9.53 -4.20 8.08
N PRO A 327 -10.27 -5.32 8.21
CA PRO A 327 -10.17 -6.43 7.27
C PRO A 327 -10.39 -5.98 5.82
N GLY A 328 -9.41 -6.26 4.97
CA GLY A 328 -9.37 -5.86 3.57
C GLY A 328 -9.58 -7.02 2.60
N LEU A 329 -8.83 -6.98 1.50
CA LEU A 329 -8.89 -7.96 0.41
C LEU A 329 -7.49 -8.49 0.09
N LEU A 330 -7.41 -9.79 -0.17
CA LEU A 330 -6.30 -10.40 -0.88
C LEU A 330 -6.70 -10.53 -2.34
N TRP A 331 -5.95 -9.90 -3.21
CA TRP A 331 -6.19 -9.84 -4.64
C TRP A 331 -5.30 -10.82 -5.39
N LEU A 332 -5.91 -11.46 -6.39
CA LEU A 332 -5.21 -12.16 -7.47
C LEU A 332 -5.74 -11.58 -8.78
N TYR A 333 -4.85 -11.27 -9.72
CA TYR A 333 -5.21 -10.77 -11.04
C TYR A 333 -4.42 -11.49 -12.12
N LEU A 334 -5.09 -11.76 -13.22
CA LEU A 334 -4.55 -12.44 -14.39
C LEU A 334 -4.90 -11.66 -15.64
N THR A 335 -3.90 -11.52 -16.51
CA THR A 335 -4.10 -11.12 -17.91
C THR A 335 -4.10 -12.39 -18.75
N LEU A 336 -5.15 -12.59 -19.53
CA LEU A 336 -5.34 -13.83 -20.28
C LEU A 336 -4.91 -13.63 -21.74
N PRO A 337 -4.49 -14.69 -22.47
CA PRO A 337 -4.29 -14.62 -23.91
C PRO A 337 -5.57 -14.21 -24.66
N GLN A 338 -5.43 -13.62 -25.83
CA GLN A 338 -6.56 -13.30 -26.69
C GLN A 338 -7.33 -14.58 -27.09
N GLY A 339 -8.67 -14.54 -26.97
CA GLY A 339 -9.54 -15.67 -27.29
C GLY A 339 -9.57 -16.78 -26.23
N SER A 340 -9.03 -16.54 -25.03
CA SER A 340 -9.09 -17.53 -23.93
C SER A 340 -10.52 -17.81 -23.50
N ASP A 341 -10.79 -19.08 -23.22
CA ASP A 341 -11.97 -19.49 -22.44
C ASP A 341 -11.74 -19.12 -20.95
N VAL A 342 -12.40 -18.06 -20.49
CA VAL A 342 -12.27 -17.57 -19.11
C VAL A 342 -12.71 -18.62 -18.09
N GLU A 343 -13.68 -19.47 -18.43
CA GLU A 343 -14.13 -20.53 -17.52
C GLU A 343 -13.07 -21.63 -17.36
N GLU A 344 -12.34 -21.96 -18.43
CA GLU A 344 -11.21 -22.90 -18.35
C GLU A 344 -10.14 -22.36 -17.42
N VAL A 345 -9.77 -21.07 -17.55
CA VAL A 345 -8.80 -20.41 -16.66
C VAL A 345 -9.28 -20.41 -15.22
N GLN A 346 -10.57 -20.08 -14.98
CA GLN A 346 -11.15 -20.11 -13.64
C GLN A 346 -11.09 -21.51 -13.03
N ARG A 347 -11.41 -22.55 -13.80
CA ARG A 347 -11.31 -23.95 -13.33
C ARG A 347 -9.87 -24.30 -12.95
N ALA A 348 -8.90 -23.93 -13.77
CA ALA A 348 -7.49 -24.19 -13.50
C ALA A 348 -6.98 -23.44 -12.28
N LEU A 349 -7.31 -22.15 -12.14
CA LEU A 349 -6.98 -21.34 -10.96
C LEU A 349 -7.62 -21.92 -9.69
N ASP A 350 -8.91 -22.27 -9.75
CA ASP A 350 -9.64 -22.85 -8.62
C ASP A 350 -9.05 -24.19 -8.15
N LEU A 351 -8.53 -25.00 -9.06
CA LEU A 351 -7.83 -26.25 -8.71
C LEU A 351 -6.55 -25.96 -7.92
N GLU A 352 -5.70 -25.02 -8.39
CA GLU A 352 -4.46 -24.66 -7.71
C GLU A 352 -4.74 -24.06 -6.31
N LEU A 353 -5.73 -23.16 -6.19
CA LEU A 353 -6.11 -22.55 -4.92
C LEU A 353 -6.70 -23.56 -3.94
N SER A 354 -7.53 -24.48 -4.45
CA SER A 354 -8.14 -25.55 -3.65
C SER A 354 -7.08 -26.55 -3.15
N ASP A 355 -6.07 -26.84 -3.96
CA ASP A 355 -4.96 -27.70 -3.57
C ASP A 355 -4.16 -27.07 -2.42
N VAL A 356 -3.83 -25.79 -2.53
CA VAL A 356 -3.15 -25.04 -1.43
C VAL A 356 -3.99 -25.01 -0.16
N ALA A 357 -5.28 -24.79 -0.28
CA ALA A 357 -6.20 -24.77 0.87
C ALA A 357 -6.31 -26.14 1.55
N ALA A 358 -6.35 -27.22 0.77
CA ALA A 358 -6.55 -28.58 1.27
C ALA A 358 -5.24 -29.22 1.79
N HIS A 359 -4.14 -29.03 1.07
CA HIS A 359 -2.89 -29.74 1.32
C HIS A 359 -1.75 -28.85 1.79
N GLY A 360 -1.93 -27.51 1.74
CA GLY A 360 -0.89 -26.52 2.08
C GLY A 360 0.12 -26.35 0.95
N VAL A 361 1.32 -25.96 1.32
CA VAL A 361 2.46 -25.72 0.43
C VAL A 361 3.58 -26.67 0.80
N THR A 362 4.49 -26.96 -0.13
CA THR A 362 5.69 -27.73 0.14
C THR A 362 6.68 -26.94 1.00
N ASP A 363 7.57 -27.63 1.71
CA ASP A 363 8.64 -26.98 2.46
C ASP A 363 9.53 -26.10 1.56
N ALA A 364 9.77 -26.53 0.32
CA ALA A 364 10.56 -25.76 -0.65
C ALA A 364 9.86 -24.44 -1.04
N GLU A 365 8.53 -24.45 -1.25
CA GLU A 365 7.74 -23.24 -1.53
C GLU A 365 7.75 -22.27 -0.34
N LEU A 366 7.58 -22.79 0.87
CA LEU A 366 7.62 -21.95 2.07
C LEU A 366 9.01 -21.34 2.29
N VAL A 367 10.07 -22.12 2.13
CA VAL A 367 11.45 -21.61 2.22
C VAL A 367 11.72 -20.54 1.17
N ARG A 368 11.26 -20.74 -0.07
CA ARG A 368 11.36 -19.73 -1.13
C ARG A 368 10.60 -18.46 -0.74
N ALA A 369 9.34 -18.56 -0.31
CA ALA A 369 8.53 -17.42 0.09
C ALA A 369 9.18 -16.62 1.23
N LYS A 370 9.69 -17.31 2.27
CA LYS A 370 10.44 -16.67 3.36
C LYS A 370 11.67 -15.91 2.85
N ASN A 371 12.45 -16.53 1.95
CA ASN A 371 13.63 -15.89 1.37
C ASN A 371 13.27 -14.65 0.54
N MET A 372 12.20 -14.70 -0.27
CA MET A 372 11.72 -13.57 -1.07
C MET A 372 11.25 -12.42 -0.18
N THR A 373 10.42 -12.70 0.80
CA THR A 373 9.91 -11.71 1.77
C THR A 373 11.06 -11.09 2.57
N ALA A 374 11.99 -11.90 3.09
CA ALA A 374 13.15 -11.40 3.81
C ALA A 374 14.03 -10.51 2.92
N ALA A 375 14.31 -10.93 1.68
CA ALA A 375 15.10 -10.13 0.75
C ALA A 375 14.41 -8.78 0.42
N GLY A 376 13.09 -8.77 0.24
CA GLY A 376 12.29 -7.56 0.06
C GLY A 376 12.39 -6.62 1.26
N PHE A 377 12.19 -7.16 2.45
CA PHE A 377 12.30 -6.41 3.71
C PHE A 377 13.69 -5.77 3.88
N TRP A 378 14.77 -6.52 3.69
CA TRP A 378 16.13 -6.01 3.84
C TRP A 378 16.49 -4.97 2.77
N ARG A 379 16.03 -5.13 1.52
CA ARG A 379 16.21 -4.10 0.47
C ARG A 379 15.51 -2.79 0.83
N LYS A 380 14.26 -2.87 1.35
CA LYS A 380 13.52 -1.70 1.83
C LYS A 380 14.28 -1.02 2.97
N LEU A 381 14.74 -1.79 3.95
CA LEU A 381 15.44 -1.29 5.13
C LEU A 381 16.84 -0.69 4.81
N ALA A 382 17.43 -1.01 3.67
CA ALA A 382 18.76 -0.52 3.30
C ALA A 382 18.80 1.00 3.02
N THR A 383 17.68 1.63 2.70
CA THR A 383 17.60 3.05 2.38
C THR A 383 17.00 3.86 3.53
N ILE A 384 17.28 5.17 3.61
CA ILE A 384 16.64 6.07 4.58
C ILE A 384 15.13 6.19 4.30
N ASP A 385 14.76 6.22 3.03
CA ASP A 385 13.40 6.19 2.52
C ASP A 385 12.63 4.96 3.03
N GLY A 386 13.15 3.75 2.78
CA GLY A 386 12.53 2.53 3.26
C GLY A 386 12.50 2.40 4.79
N LYS A 387 13.46 3.01 5.52
CA LYS A 387 13.40 3.10 6.99
C LYS A 387 12.24 3.99 7.43
N ALA A 388 12.06 5.16 6.80
CA ALA A 388 10.96 6.07 7.09
C ALA A 388 9.61 5.41 6.79
N GLN A 389 9.50 4.75 5.63
CA GLN A 389 8.30 4.02 5.22
C GLN A 389 7.94 2.91 6.22
N LEU A 390 8.87 2.00 6.50
CA LEU A 390 8.62 0.86 7.40
C LEU A 390 8.31 1.33 8.83
N LEU A 391 9.02 2.35 9.33
CA LEU A 391 8.78 2.88 10.67
C LEU A 391 7.36 3.46 10.77
N GLY A 392 6.91 4.17 9.73
CA GLY A 392 5.55 4.70 9.63
C GLY A 392 4.50 3.61 9.51
N GLU A 393 4.72 2.61 8.63
CA GLU A 393 3.83 1.45 8.47
C GLU A 393 3.58 0.75 9.82
N TYR A 394 4.65 0.44 10.56
CA TYR A 394 4.51 -0.24 11.85
C TYR A 394 3.88 0.64 12.94
N GLU A 395 4.22 1.93 13.03
CA GLU A 395 3.59 2.83 13.99
C GLU A 395 2.11 3.04 13.67
N VAL A 396 1.77 3.26 12.40
CA VAL A 396 0.42 3.66 11.99
C VAL A 396 -0.52 2.47 11.91
N PHE A 397 -0.14 1.38 11.22
CA PHE A 397 -1.03 0.23 11.00
C PHE A 397 -0.95 -0.83 12.09
N HIS A 398 0.21 -1.04 12.70
CA HIS A 398 0.38 -2.01 13.78
C HIS A 398 0.33 -1.40 15.17
N GLY A 399 0.28 -0.05 15.28
CA GLY A 399 0.17 0.69 16.53
C GLY A 399 1.43 0.65 17.41
N ASP A 400 2.54 0.10 16.90
CA ASP A 400 3.81 0.01 17.63
C ASP A 400 4.98 -0.20 16.65
N TRP A 401 5.78 0.84 16.47
CA TRP A 401 6.97 0.80 15.62
C TRP A 401 8.02 -0.25 16.06
N LEU A 402 8.03 -0.66 17.34
CA LEU A 402 8.95 -1.66 17.85
C LEU A 402 8.77 -3.02 17.17
N LYS A 403 7.56 -3.33 16.69
CA LYS A 403 7.26 -4.58 15.97
C LYS A 403 8.05 -4.71 14.67
N LEU A 404 8.48 -3.61 14.06
CA LEU A 404 9.36 -3.61 12.88
C LEU A 404 10.62 -4.44 13.12
N PHE A 405 11.22 -4.30 14.31
CA PHE A 405 12.49 -4.96 14.64
C PHE A 405 12.35 -6.46 14.87
N ASP A 406 11.14 -6.93 15.12
CA ASP A 406 10.81 -8.35 15.30
C ASP A 406 10.22 -8.98 14.01
N ALA A 407 9.93 -8.20 12.97
CA ALA A 407 9.24 -8.66 11.76
C ALA A 407 9.94 -9.84 11.04
N PRO A 408 11.27 -9.84 10.80
CA PRO A 408 11.93 -10.98 10.17
C PRO A 408 11.74 -12.27 10.97
N ALA A 409 11.79 -12.19 12.31
CA ALA A 409 11.59 -13.34 13.17
C ALA A 409 10.14 -13.86 13.14
N GLN A 410 9.15 -12.99 12.90
CA GLN A 410 7.75 -13.42 12.76
C GLN A 410 7.53 -14.21 11.46
N PHE A 411 8.12 -13.79 10.34
CA PHE A 411 8.06 -14.54 9.09
C PHE A 411 8.73 -15.92 9.22
N GLU A 412 9.88 -15.98 9.87
CA GLU A 412 10.59 -17.26 10.08
C GLU A 412 9.81 -18.27 10.92
N LYS A 413 9.03 -17.81 11.89
CA LYS A 413 8.20 -18.68 12.75
C LYS A 413 7.02 -19.33 12.04
N VAL A 414 6.60 -18.82 10.88
CA VAL A 414 5.45 -19.38 10.16
C VAL A 414 5.75 -20.81 9.73
N THR A 415 4.88 -21.73 10.11
CA THR A 415 4.95 -23.15 9.78
C THR A 415 4.05 -23.50 8.57
N PRO A 416 4.30 -24.61 7.86
CA PRO A 416 3.40 -25.08 6.80
C PRO A 416 1.95 -25.22 7.26
N ALA A 417 1.73 -25.73 8.49
CA ALA A 417 0.39 -25.90 9.05
C ALA A 417 -0.35 -24.55 9.28
N GLN A 418 0.37 -23.51 9.75
CA GLN A 418 -0.19 -22.18 9.89
C GLN A 418 -0.55 -21.56 8.54
N LEU A 419 0.31 -21.75 7.54
CA LEU A 419 0.05 -21.26 6.18
C LEU A 419 -1.15 -21.97 5.56
N GLN A 420 -1.27 -23.30 5.72
CA GLN A 420 -2.44 -24.07 5.25
C GLN A 420 -3.73 -23.61 5.93
N MET A 421 -3.70 -23.38 7.25
CA MET A 421 -4.86 -22.86 7.99
C MET A 421 -5.32 -21.51 7.43
N VAL A 422 -4.40 -20.59 7.21
CA VAL A 422 -4.70 -19.27 6.62
C VAL A 422 -5.21 -19.41 5.18
N ALA A 423 -4.58 -20.28 4.37
CA ALA A 423 -5.03 -20.56 3.01
C ALA A 423 -6.46 -21.12 2.98
N SER A 424 -6.79 -22.08 3.85
CA SER A 424 -8.12 -22.67 3.92
C SER A 424 -9.21 -21.67 4.33
N GLU A 425 -8.85 -20.66 5.14
CA GLU A 425 -9.77 -19.60 5.56
C GLU A 425 -9.95 -18.53 4.48
N ILE A 426 -8.85 -18.04 3.90
CA ILE A 426 -8.89 -16.91 2.96
C ILE A 426 -9.39 -17.38 1.58
N LEU A 427 -8.91 -18.50 1.07
CA LEU A 427 -9.22 -18.99 -0.28
C LEU A 427 -10.59 -19.68 -0.41
N ASP A 428 -11.46 -19.51 0.59
CA ASP A 428 -12.85 -20.01 0.53
C ASP A 428 -13.63 -19.27 -0.58
N ARG A 429 -14.13 -20.03 -1.55
CA ARG A 429 -14.91 -19.52 -2.69
C ARG A 429 -16.12 -18.69 -2.27
N ARG A 430 -16.74 -18.98 -1.14
CA ARG A 430 -17.90 -18.24 -0.63
C ARG A 430 -17.53 -16.81 -0.23
N ARG A 431 -16.25 -16.55 0.11
CA ARG A 431 -15.74 -15.29 0.62
C ARG A 431 -15.04 -14.45 -0.45
N ARG A 432 -15.13 -14.84 -1.72
CA ARG A 432 -14.49 -14.12 -2.83
C ARG A 432 -15.47 -13.31 -3.66
N THR A 433 -14.93 -12.29 -4.30
CA THR A 433 -15.56 -11.56 -5.40
C THR A 433 -14.74 -11.83 -6.66
N VAL A 434 -15.41 -12.24 -7.74
CA VAL A 434 -14.79 -12.54 -9.04
C VAL A 434 -15.11 -11.41 -10.00
N GLY A 435 -14.09 -10.82 -10.58
CA GLY A 435 -14.18 -9.84 -11.66
C GLY A 435 -13.70 -10.44 -12.98
N VAL A 436 -14.51 -10.28 -14.00
CA VAL A 436 -14.18 -10.69 -15.37
C VAL A 436 -14.41 -9.51 -16.29
N LEU A 437 -13.41 -9.20 -17.11
CA LEU A 437 -13.58 -8.30 -18.24
C LEU A 437 -13.31 -9.09 -19.52
N VAL A 438 -14.28 -9.07 -20.44
CA VAL A 438 -14.17 -9.69 -21.76
C VAL A 438 -14.26 -8.66 -22.88
N PRO A 439 -13.59 -8.86 -24.01
CA PRO A 439 -13.79 -8.05 -25.21
C PRO A 439 -15.27 -8.01 -25.64
N GLU A 440 -15.73 -6.87 -26.19
CA GLU A 440 -17.12 -6.68 -26.62
C GLU A 440 -17.58 -7.70 -27.67
N ASP A 441 -16.65 -8.14 -28.53
CA ASP A 441 -16.92 -9.05 -29.64
C ASP A 441 -16.78 -10.54 -29.26
N SER A 442 -16.48 -10.87 -27.99
CA SER A 442 -16.40 -12.25 -27.53
C SER A 442 -17.77 -12.79 -27.14
N GLU A 443 -18.12 -13.98 -27.63
CA GLU A 443 -19.25 -14.75 -27.09
C GLU A 443 -18.96 -15.08 -25.61
N ALA A 444 -20.00 -14.99 -24.76
CA ALA A 444 -19.85 -15.19 -23.31
C ALA A 444 -20.00 -16.67 -22.97
#